data_78f7a34798ca4a7f603a258e1c72c72d
#
_entry.id   78f7a34798ca4a7f603a258e1c72c72d
#
_cell.length_a   1.000
_cell.length_b   1.000
_cell.length_c   1.000
_cell.angle_alpha   90.00
_cell.angle_beta   90.00
_cell.angle_gamma   90.00
#
_symmetry.space_group_name_H-M   'P 1'
#
loop_
_entity.id
_entity.type
_entity.pdbx_description
1 polymer ?
#
loop_
_entity_poly.entity_id
_entity_poly.type
_entity_poly.pdbx_seq_one_letter_code
_entity_poly.pdbx_strand_id
1 'polypeptide(L)'
;MTKLRKLTALLLAGALTLLLLTACSGGGGSSGPEAHVMRAINNGRRAEPLSNDPDMQRIAKEKLANTNLDADLKVSIGGYKFYHDIKHDEKTSTLTLIAQYDYKDTTLEKIIGYITKNNEDSNLNFNHSSNWTKVGVAATTHQGQTYIAITLQVKTI
;
A
#
# COMPACT_ATOMS: atom_id res chain seq x y z
N MET A 1 46.33 -4.33 -15.56
CA MET A 1 45.42 -3.17 -15.39
C MET A 1 43.95 -3.45 -15.70
N THR A 2 43.62 -4.39 -16.57
CA THR A 2 42.20 -4.75 -16.86
C THR A 2 41.44 -5.44 -15.71
N LYS A 3 42.13 -6.14 -14.82
CA LYS A 3 41.51 -6.82 -13.66
C LYS A 3 41.06 -5.86 -12.58
N LEU A 4 41.78 -4.76 -12.37
CA LEU A 4 41.41 -3.74 -11.39
C LEU A 4 40.18 -2.93 -11.80
N ARG A 5 40.04 -2.65 -13.10
CA ARG A 5 38.87 -1.94 -13.65
C ARG A 5 37.58 -2.75 -13.58
N LYS A 6 37.69 -4.08 -13.71
CA LYS A 6 36.55 -5.00 -13.56
C LYS A 6 36.08 -5.13 -12.11
N LEU A 7 37.02 -5.10 -11.15
CA LEU A 7 36.71 -5.13 -9.72
C LEU A 7 36.05 -3.84 -9.24
N THR A 8 36.50 -2.69 -9.70
CA THR A 8 35.86 -1.41 -9.37
C THR A 8 34.45 -1.27 -9.97
N ALA A 9 34.23 -1.78 -11.18
CA ALA A 9 32.90 -1.79 -11.80
C ALA A 9 31.92 -2.70 -11.05
N LEU A 10 32.39 -3.85 -10.56
CA LEU A 10 31.57 -4.79 -9.78
C LEU A 10 31.23 -4.22 -8.39
N LEU A 11 32.16 -3.51 -7.75
CA LEU A 11 31.94 -2.84 -6.45
C LEU A 11 30.95 -1.67 -6.59
N LEU A 12 31.02 -0.90 -7.68
CA LEU A 12 30.08 0.18 -7.96
C LEU A 12 28.68 -0.33 -8.26
N ALA A 13 28.54 -1.42 -9.01
CA ALA A 13 27.25 -2.03 -9.29
C ALA A 13 26.64 -2.64 -8.02
N GLY A 14 27.45 -3.26 -7.15
CA GLY A 14 26.98 -3.79 -5.87
C GLY A 14 26.56 -2.71 -4.89
N ALA A 15 27.24 -1.59 -4.84
CA ALA A 15 26.88 -0.45 -4.00
C ALA A 15 25.61 0.25 -4.46
N LEU A 16 25.40 0.35 -5.77
CA LEU A 16 24.17 0.92 -6.35
C LEU A 16 22.95 0.04 -6.10
N THR A 17 23.08 -1.29 -6.17
CA THR A 17 21.99 -2.21 -5.85
C THR A 17 21.66 -2.22 -4.37
N LEU A 18 22.63 -2.10 -3.49
CA LEU A 18 22.42 -1.96 -2.05
C LEU A 18 21.73 -0.65 -1.70
N LEU A 19 22.07 0.45 -2.36
CA LEU A 19 21.40 1.74 -2.16
C LEU A 19 19.94 1.73 -2.62
N LEU A 20 19.62 1.01 -3.68
CA LEU A 20 18.24 0.83 -4.14
C LEU A 20 17.41 -0.06 -3.20
N LEU A 21 18.05 -1.05 -2.56
CA LEU A 21 17.39 -1.91 -1.56
C LEU A 21 17.17 -1.21 -0.21
N THR A 22 18.06 -0.31 0.19
CA THR A 22 17.89 0.47 1.42
C THR A 22 16.91 1.63 1.26
N ALA A 23 16.69 2.11 0.05
CA ALA A 23 15.67 3.12 -0.23
C ALA A 23 14.21 2.58 -0.10
N CYS A 24 14.04 1.26 -0.05
CA CYS A 24 12.73 0.61 0.15
C CYS A 24 12.41 0.28 1.61
N SER A 25 13.36 0.44 2.54
CA SER A 25 13.14 0.08 3.94
C SER A 25 13.34 1.26 4.86
N GLY A 26 12.39 2.13 4.96
CA GLY A 26 12.49 3.10 6.05
C GLY A 26 11.78 4.40 5.77
N GLY A 27 10.84 4.69 6.60
CA GLY A 27 10.08 5.92 6.59
C GLY A 27 10.92 7.16 6.37
N GLY A 28 10.49 8.01 5.48
CA GLY A 28 11.02 9.35 5.31
C GLY A 28 11.52 9.70 3.91
N GLY A 29 11.53 8.79 2.96
CA GLY A 29 11.86 9.11 1.57
C GLY A 29 10.60 9.33 0.74
N SER A 30 10.37 10.52 0.32
CA SER A 30 9.16 11.01 -0.36
C SER A 30 8.99 10.55 -1.82
N SER A 31 9.61 9.49 -2.25
CA SER A 31 9.53 8.99 -3.62
C SER A 31 9.30 7.48 -3.65
N GLY A 32 8.20 7.06 -4.20
CA GLY A 32 7.86 5.65 -4.36
C GLY A 32 6.35 5.43 -4.33
N PRO A 33 5.88 4.21 -4.69
CA PRO A 33 4.46 3.88 -4.70
C PRO A 33 3.79 4.13 -3.36
N GLU A 34 4.42 3.73 -2.26
CA GLU A 34 3.87 3.89 -0.91
C GLU A 34 3.67 5.37 -0.55
N ALA A 35 4.66 6.21 -0.81
CA ALA A 35 4.57 7.63 -0.53
C ALA A 35 3.54 8.34 -1.43
N HIS A 36 3.40 7.91 -2.68
CA HIS A 36 2.38 8.42 -3.59
C HIS A 36 0.97 8.09 -3.09
N VAL A 37 0.75 6.85 -2.65
CA VAL A 37 -0.53 6.40 -2.10
C VAL A 37 -0.86 7.15 -0.80
N MET A 38 0.09 7.31 0.10
CA MET A 38 -0.10 8.07 1.33
C MET A 38 -0.48 9.53 1.06
N ARG A 39 0.15 10.16 0.07
CA ARG A 39 -0.23 11.52 -0.35
C ARG A 39 -1.64 11.57 -0.92
N ALA A 40 -2.01 10.63 -1.77
CA ALA A 40 -3.35 10.55 -2.33
C ALA A 40 -4.42 10.36 -1.24
N ILE A 41 -4.17 9.50 -0.26
CA ILE A 41 -5.04 9.30 0.90
C ILE A 41 -5.19 10.62 1.67
N ASN A 42 -4.10 11.26 2.03
CA ASN A 42 -4.12 12.49 2.82
C ASN A 42 -4.74 13.67 2.07
N ASN A 43 -4.56 13.76 0.77
CA ASN A 43 -5.22 14.79 -0.06
C ASN A 43 -6.74 14.62 -0.12
N GLY A 44 -7.24 13.38 -0.02
CA GLY A 44 -8.67 13.08 0.00
C GLY A 44 -9.31 13.22 1.39
N ARG A 45 -8.51 13.35 2.45
CA ARG A 45 -9.02 13.45 3.82
C ARG A 45 -9.45 14.86 4.18
N ARG A 46 -10.55 14.95 4.93
CA ARG A 46 -10.99 16.20 5.60
C ARG A 46 -10.59 16.24 7.09
N ALA A 47 -9.59 15.47 7.47
CA ALA A 47 -9.07 15.35 8.83
C ALA A 47 -7.54 15.48 8.80
N GLU A 48 -6.92 15.51 9.98
CA GLU A 48 -5.47 15.56 10.11
C GLU A 48 -4.79 14.48 9.26
N PRO A 49 -3.68 14.80 8.60
CA PRO A 49 -2.92 13.84 7.82
C PRO A 49 -2.46 12.65 8.68
N LEU A 50 -2.55 11.46 8.12
CA LEU A 50 -2.01 10.24 8.73
C LEU A 50 -0.62 9.96 8.19
N SER A 51 0.26 9.49 9.06
CA SER A 51 1.53 8.90 8.66
C SER A 51 1.35 7.42 8.30
N ASN A 52 2.32 6.85 7.59
CA ASN A 52 2.35 5.43 7.33
C ASN A 52 2.66 4.69 8.63
N ASP A 53 1.63 4.17 9.31
CA ASP A 53 1.74 3.52 10.60
C ASP A 53 2.48 2.19 10.49
N PRO A 54 3.51 1.94 11.32
CA PRO A 54 4.34 0.73 11.21
C PRO A 54 3.57 -0.59 11.40
N ASP A 55 2.59 -0.62 12.29
CA ASP A 55 1.78 -1.82 12.56
C ASP A 55 0.87 -2.12 11.38
N MET A 56 0.20 -1.11 10.86
CA MET A 56 -0.66 -1.24 9.67
C MET A 56 0.16 -1.60 8.44
N GLN A 57 1.35 -1.01 8.29
CA GLN A 57 2.27 -1.33 7.19
C GLN A 57 2.76 -2.78 7.28
N ARG A 58 3.04 -3.28 8.48
CA ARG A 58 3.41 -4.68 8.70
C ARG A 58 2.28 -5.63 8.25
N ILE A 59 1.05 -5.35 8.62
CA ILE A 59 -0.12 -6.13 8.19
C ILE A 59 -0.26 -6.09 6.67
N ALA A 60 -0.11 -4.92 6.06
CA ALA A 60 -0.14 -4.77 4.60
C ALA A 60 0.94 -5.62 3.91
N LYS A 61 2.17 -5.61 4.42
CA LYS A 61 3.28 -6.44 3.91
C LYS A 61 2.99 -7.94 4.05
N GLU A 62 2.51 -8.37 5.20
CA GLU A 62 2.15 -9.76 5.46
C GLU A 62 1.03 -10.24 4.51
N LYS A 63 0.03 -9.40 4.28
CA LYS A 63 -1.05 -9.72 3.34
C LYS A 63 -0.56 -9.81 1.91
N LEU A 64 0.31 -8.88 1.47
CA LEU A 64 0.94 -8.97 0.13
C LEU A 64 1.73 -10.27 -0.05
N ALA A 65 2.49 -10.66 0.97
CA ALA A 65 3.30 -11.88 0.92
C ALA A 65 2.48 -13.18 0.90
N ASN A 66 1.30 -13.17 1.52
CA ASN A 66 0.45 -14.36 1.69
C ASN A 66 -0.71 -14.44 0.68
N THR A 67 -0.93 -13.41 -0.12
CA THR A 67 -1.99 -13.38 -1.14
C THR A 67 -1.42 -13.86 -2.47
N ASN A 68 -2.14 -14.76 -3.13
CA ASN A 68 -1.81 -15.12 -4.50
C ASN A 68 -2.29 -14.00 -5.45
N LEU A 69 -1.36 -13.14 -5.82
CA LEU A 69 -1.65 -11.94 -6.63
C LEU A 69 -2.23 -12.27 -8.01
N ASP A 70 -1.98 -13.47 -8.52
CA ASP A 70 -2.52 -13.92 -9.80
C ASP A 70 -3.95 -14.49 -9.70
N ALA A 71 -4.29 -15.09 -8.56
CA ALA A 71 -5.53 -15.85 -8.38
C ALA A 71 -6.56 -15.20 -7.45
N ASP A 72 -6.11 -14.45 -6.45
CA ASP A 72 -7.00 -13.96 -5.38
C ASP A 72 -7.59 -12.57 -5.65
N LEU A 73 -7.03 -11.81 -6.59
CA LEU A 73 -7.58 -10.53 -7.00
C LEU A 73 -8.80 -10.77 -7.92
N LYS A 74 -9.95 -11.07 -7.33
CA LYS A 74 -11.17 -11.48 -8.06
C LYS A 74 -12.19 -10.37 -8.21
N VAL A 75 -12.21 -9.40 -7.32
CA VAL A 75 -13.14 -8.29 -7.39
C VAL A 75 -12.62 -7.28 -8.41
N SER A 76 -13.49 -6.79 -9.29
CA SER A 76 -13.12 -5.87 -10.35
C SER A 76 -13.95 -4.59 -10.29
N ILE A 77 -13.26 -3.45 -10.31
CA ILE A 77 -13.86 -2.14 -10.49
C ILE A 77 -13.19 -1.46 -11.68
N GLY A 78 -13.97 -1.12 -12.69
CA GLY A 78 -13.44 -0.45 -13.88
C GLY A 78 -12.35 -1.22 -14.63
N GLY A 79 -12.37 -2.56 -14.55
CA GLY A 79 -11.36 -3.43 -15.15
C GLY A 79 -10.16 -3.75 -14.26
N TYR A 80 -10.05 -3.15 -13.09
CA TYR A 80 -8.97 -3.41 -12.14
C TYR A 80 -9.37 -4.44 -11.11
N LYS A 81 -8.50 -5.41 -10.91
CA LYS A 81 -8.71 -6.49 -9.95
C LYS A 81 -8.16 -6.08 -8.59
N PHE A 82 -8.88 -6.40 -7.53
CA PHE A 82 -8.43 -6.17 -6.16
C PHE A 82 -8.90 -7.29 -5.22
N TYR A 83 -8.22 -7.36 -4.09
CA TYR A 83 -8.52 -8.23 -2.96
C TYR A 83 -8.86 -7.36 -1.75
N HIS A 84 -9.77 -7.79 -0.92
CA HIS A 84 -10.05 -7.15 0.37
C HIS A 84 -10.25 -8.17 1.47
N ASP A 85 -9.89 -7.79 2.67
CA ASP A 85 -10.07 -8.56 3.90
C ASP A 85 -10.42 -7.63 5.05
N ILE A 86 -11.43 -7.98 5.83
CA ILE A 86 -11.87 -7.22 7.00
C ILE A 86 -11.70 -8.08 8.24
N LYS A 87 -11.03 -7.54 9.25
CA LYS A 87 -10.90 -8.14 10.57
C LYS A 87 -11.57 -7.25 11.60
N HIS A 88 -12.36 -7.87 12.45
CA HIS A 88 -13.03 -7.22 13.56
C HIS A 88 -12.38 -7.60 14.87
N ASP A 89 -12.07 -6.60 15.68
CA ASP A 89 -11.68 -6.71 17.07
C ASP A 89 -12.76 -6.04 17.94
N GLU A 90 -12.69 -6.22 19.26
CA GLU A 90 -13.68 -5.67 20.17
C GLU A 90 -13.87 -4.14 20.07
N LYS A 91 -12.82 -3.42 19.72
CA LYS A 91 -12.80 -1.94 19.73
C LYS A 91 -12.44 -1.32 18.38
N THR A 92 -11.99 -2.13 17.45
CA THR A 92 -11.51 -1.65 16.16
C THR A 92 -11.82 -2.62 15.04
N SER A 93 -11.91 -2.10 13.84
CA SER A 93 -11.99 -2.91 12.63
C SER A 93 -10.89 -2.50 11.68
N THR A 94 -10.27 -3.49 11.05
CA THR A 94 -9.16 -3.30 10.14
C THR A 94 -9.54 -3.83 8.77
N LEU A 95 -9.44 -2.98 7.77
CA LEU A 95 -9.63 -3.32 6.37
C LEU A 95 -8.28 -3.35 5.67
N THR A 96 -7.97 -4.43 4.96
CA THR A 96 -6.82 -4.50 4.07
C THR A 96 -7.29 -4.65 2.63
N LEU A 97 -6.76 -3.81 1.76
CA LEU A 97 -6.99 -3.84 0.33
C LEU A 97 -5.69 -4.09 -0.40
N ILE A 98 -5.72 -4.96 -1.40
CA ILE A 98 -4.61 -5.18 -2.32
C ILE A 98 -5.11 -4.92 -3.72
N ALA A 99 -4.40 -4.07 -4.46
CA ALA A 99 -4.69 -3.75 -5.84
C ALA A 99 -3.42 -3.60 -6.66
N GLN A 100 -3.58 -3.77 -7.95
CA GLN A 100 -2.56 -3.43 -8.92
C GLN A 100 -2.33 -1.90 -8.91
N TYR A 101 -1.08 -1.50 -8.86
CA TYR A 101 -0.71 -0.09 -8.87
C TYR A 101 -0.43 0.38 -10.30
N ASP A 102 -1.17 1.39 -10.72
CA ASP A 102 -0.94 2.05 -11.99
C ASP A 102 -0.63 3.53 -11.77
N TYR A 103 0.53 3.96 -12.23
CA TYR A 103 0.96 5.36 -12.12
C TYR A 103 0.17 6.32 -13.01
N LYS A 104 -0.52 5.81 -14.01
CA LYS A 104 -1.16 6.60 -15.06
C LYS A 104 -2.64 6.78 -14.87
N ASP A 105 -3.24 6.02 -13.96
CA ASP A 105 -4.67 5.99 -13.86
C ASP A 105 -5.20 6.25 -12.45
N THR A 106 -6.38 6.78 -12.40
CA THR A 106 -7.20 7.06 -11.23
C THR A 106 -7.64 5.80 -10.47
N THR A 107 -7.04 4.64 -10.73
CA THR A 107 -7.44 3.35 -10.12
C THR A 107 -7.38 3.40 -8.61
N LEU A 108 -6.33 4.00 -8.08
CA LEU A 108 -6.20 4.14 -6.64
C LEU A 108 -7.27 5.07 -6.08
N GLU A 109 -7.53 6.21 -6.73
CA GLU A 109 -8.61 7.12 -6.36
C GLU A 109 -9.98 6.44 -6.47
N LYS A 110 -10.19 5.61 -7.49
CA LYS A 110 -11.42 4.82 -7.64
C LYS A 110 -11.57 3.79 -6.53
N ILE A 111 -10.49 3.08 -6.17
CA ILE A 111 -10.50 2.10 -5.08
C ILE A 111 -10.74 2.80 -3.74
N ILE A 112 -10.01 3.87 -3.46
CA ILE A 112 -10.23 4.68 -2.26
C ILE A 112 -11.66 5.24 -2.26
N GLY A 113 -12.14 5.73 -3.39
CA GLY A 113 -13.52 6.20 -3.58
C GLY A 113 -14.55 5.10 -3.35
N TYR A 114 -14.26 3.87 -3.75
CA TYR A 114 -15.12 2.71 -3.50
C TYR A 114 -15.13 2.30 -2.04
N ILE A 115 -13.96 2.22 -1.40
CA ILE A 115 -13.83 1.99 0.03
C ILE A 115 -14.62 3.05 0.82
N THR A 116 -14.56 4.28 0.34
CA THR A 116 -15.19 5.42 1.02
C THR A 116 -16.66 5.61 0.68
N LYS A 117 -17.16 5.02 -0.40
CA LYS A 117 -18.55 5.25 -0.88
C LYS A 117 -19.52 4.10 -0.66
N ASN A 118 -19.08 2.86 -0.61
CA ASN A 118 -19.96 1.69 -0.75
C ASN A 118 -19.98 0.74 0.44
N ASN A 119 -19.48 1.13 1.59
CA ASN A 119 -19.65 0.29 2.77
C ASN A 119 -20.93 0.71 3.50
N GLU A 120 -22.06 0.13 3.07
CA GLU A 120 -23.36 0.28 3.72
C GLU A 120 -23.49 -0.55 5.01
N ASP A 121 -22.43 -1.26 5.42
CA ASP A 121 -22.42 -1.91 6.73
C ASP A 121 -22.40 -0.84 7.81
N SER A 122 -23.58 -0.64 8.36
CA SER A 122 -23.99 0.50 9.19
C SER A 122 -23.17 0.71 10.46
N ASN A 123 -22.34 -0.26 10.85
CA ASN A 123 -21.54 -0.21 12.07
C ASN A 123 -20.06 0.08 11.85
N LEU A 124 -19.58 0.07 10.60
CA LEU A 124 -18.17 0.25 10.26
C LEU A 124 -18.04 1.33 9.21
N ASN A 125 -17.92 2.54 9.66
CA ASN A 125 -17.87 3.69 8.77
C ASN A 125 -16.46 3.85 8.14
N PHE A 126 -16.03 2.86 7.33
CA PHE A 126 -14.86 3.00 6.46
C PHE A 126 -15.04 4.09 5.39
N ASN A 127 -16.28 4.49 5.14
CA ASN A 127 -16.68 5.45 4.10
C ASN A 127 -16.15 6.86 4.33
N HIS A 128 -15.90 7.22 5.57
CA HIS A 128 -15.38 8.53 5.91
C HIS A 128 -13.93 8.38 6.37
N SER A 129 -13.01 8.85 5.53
CA SER A 129 -11.58 8.85 5.88
C SER A 129 -11.25 9.60 7.17
N SER A 130 -12.14 10.48 7.63
CA SER A 130 -12.07 11.13 8.94
C SER A 130 -12.17 10.16 10.11
N ASN A 131 -12.79 8.99 9.91
CA ASN A 131 -12.91 7.95 10.92
C ASN A 131 -11.71 7.00 10.99
N TRP A 132 -10.82 7.08 10.02
CA TRP A 132 -9.60 6.26 10.02
C TRP A 132 -8.67 6.73 11.13
N THR A 133 -8.32 5.81 12.01
CA THR A 133 -7.41 6.08 13.11
C THR A 133 -5.96 5.81 12.75
N LYS A 134 -5.73 4.82 11.87
CA LYS A 134 -4.42 4.43 11.38
C LYS A 134 -4.50 4.01 9.93
N VAL A 135 -3.42 4.19 9.19
CA VAL A 135 -3.26 3.68 7.84
C VAL A 135 -1.83 3.19 7.64
N GLY A 136 -1.67 2.09 6.95
CA GLY A 136 -0.38 1.57 6.52
C GLY A 136 -0.43 1.18 5.05
N VAL A 137 0.60 1.53 4.32
CA VAL A 137 0.75 1.25 2.89
C VAL A 137 2.03 0.48 2.67
N ALA A 138 1.93 -0.59 1.91
CA ALA A 138 3.07 -1.39 1.46
C ALA A 138 2.97 -1.65 -0.04
N ALA A 139 4.11 -1.81 -0.69
CA ALA A 139 4.22 -2.13 -2.09
C ALA A 139 5.08 -3.37 -2.31
N THR A 140 4.79 -4.10 -3.37
CA THR A 140 5.62 -5.19 -3.86
C THR A 140 5.57 -5.23 -5.38
N THR A 141 6.58 -5.84 -5.98
CA THR A 141 6.59 -6.09 -7.42
C THR A 141 6.55 -7.59 -7.66
N HIS A 142 5.59 -8.02 -8.48
CA HIS A 142 5.41 -9.40 -8.89
C HIS A 142 5.27 -9.45 -10.40
N GLN A 143 6.12 -10.24 -11.07
CA GLN A 143 6.15 -10.39 -12.53
C GLN A 143 6.17 -9.05 -13.31
N GLY A 144 6.96 -8.08 -12.82
CA GLY A 144 7.08 -6.77 -13.44
C GLY A 144 5.93 -5.79 -13.15
N GLN A 145 4.89 -6.24 -12.45
CA GLN A 145 3.77 -5.41 -12.03
C GLN A 145 3.90 -5.03 -10.55
N THR A 146 3.70 -3.77 -10.24
CA THR A 146 3.65 -3.30 -8.86
C THR A 146 2.24 -3.46 -8.28
N TYR A 147 2.17 -3.97 -7.06
CA TYR A 147 0.95 -4.11 -6.26
C TYR A 147 1.07 -3.30 -4.99
N ILE A 148 -0.05 -2.76 -4.56
CA ILE A 148 -0.17 -1.96 -3.34
C ILE A 148 -1.14 -2.66 -2.39
N ALA A 149 -0.75 -2.74 -1.12
CA ALA A 149 -1.66 -3.03 -0.03
C ALA A 149 -1.87 -1.77 0.81
N ILE A 150 -3.11 -1.50 1.11
CA ILE A 150 -3.53 -0.43 2.02
C ILE A 150 -4.26 -1.11 3.18
N THR A 151 -3.74 -0.95 4.38
CA THR A 151 -4.40 -1.40 5.60
C THR A 151 -4.83 -0.19 6.40
N LEU A 152 -6.10 -0.10 6.70
CA LEU A 152 -6.66 1.00 7.48
C LEU A 152 -7.47 0.48 8.66
N GLN A 153 -7.47 1.24 9.75
CA GLN A 153 -8.17 0.92 10.97
C GLN A 153 -9.21 2.00 11.29
N VAL A 154 -10.38 1.56 11.73
CA VAL A 154 -11.43 2.41 12.28
C VAL A 154 -11.82 1.94 13.68
N LYS A 155 -12.36 2.82 14.48
CA LYS A 155 -12.97 2.42 15.76
C LYS A 155 -14.33 1.77 15.50
N THR A 156 -14.61 0.67 16.18
CA THR A 156 -15.97 0.11 16.25
C THR A 156 -16.79 1.00 17.20
N ILE A 157 -17.96 1.41 16.77
CA ILE A 157 -18.90 2.23 17.57
C ILE A 157 -19.69 1.32 18.47
#